data_ddb594a16253677b9e726f299689a5a5
#
_entry.id   ddb594a16253677b9e726f299689a5a5
#
_cell.length_a   1.000
_cell.length_b   1.000
_cell.length_c   1.000
_cell.angle_alpha   90.00
_cell.angle_beta   90.00
_cell.angle_gamma   90.00
#
_symmetry.space_group_name_H-M   'P 1'
#
loop_
_entity.id
_entity.type
_entity.pdbx_description
1 polymer ?
#
loop_
_entity_poly.entity_id
_entity_poly.type
_entity_poly.pdbx_seq_one_letter_code
_entity_poly.pdbx_strand_id
1 'polypeptide(L)'
;GRRVNIKVPQKGMKEKLVELAYKNALLVLSQDKERIKREEGRTIGAVKEIEGLLGLHGLNRMEAYDISNINGFETVGSMIVYEKGKPKKSDYRKFKLRTVTGPDDYASMHEVLTRRFTHGMEEQKQLEKDGSPQEIGSFNRFPDIIMMDGGRGQVNICLQVLSELGLDIPVCGMVKDDFHRTRGLYYNNVEIPIDRHGEGFKLITRIQDEAHRFAIEFHRSLRSKSQVHSVLDDIEGIGPARRKALMRRYQSVSYTHLRAH
;
A
#
# COMPACT_ATOMS: atom_id res chain seq x y z
N GLY A 1 -21.81 46.28 -5.22
CA GLY A 1 -20.42 45.92 -4.87
C GLY A 1 -19.63 47.17 -4.52
N ARG A 2 -18.89 47.18 -3.40
CA ARG A 2 -17.99 48.28 -3.00
C ARG A 2 -16.81 48.34 -3.98
N ARG A 3 -16.55 49.51 -4.61
CA ARG A 3 -15.33 49.73 -5.40
C ARG A 3 -14.11 49.76 -4.44
N VAL A 4 -13.18 48.86 -4.63
CA VAL A 4 -11.89 48.88 -3.89
C VAL A 4 -10.89 49.64 -4.74
N ASN A 5 -10.32 50.73 -4.19
CA ASN A 5 -9.23 51.46 -4.83
C ASN A 5 -7.88 50.83 -4.42
N ILE A 6 -7.20 50.25 -5.39
CA ILE A 6 -5.85 49.71 -5.19
C ILE A 6 -4.84 50.77 -5.63
N LYS A 7 -4.00 51.23 -4.66
CA LYS A 7 -2.86 52.12 -4.92
C LYS A 7 -1.57 51.37 -4.78
N VAL A 8 -0.77 51.31 -5.85
CA VAL A 8 0.59 50.78 -5.80
C VAL A 8 1.54 51.90 -5.44
N PRO A 9 2.23 51.84 -4.29
CA PRO A 9 3.16 52.89 -3.90
C PRO A 9 4.39 52.87 -4.79
N GLN A 10 4.85 54.03 -5.23
CA GLN A 10 5.98 54.16 -6.16
C GLN A 10 7.18 54.89 -5.52
N LYS A 11 7.12 55.29 -4.26
CA LYS A 11 8.19 55.99 -3.55
C LYS A 11 8.16 55.69 -2.02
N GLY A 12 9.31 55.67 -1.41
CA GLY A 12 9.50 55.66 0.04
C GLY A 12 9.33 54.31 0.73
N MET A 13 9.03 54.30 2.00
CA MET A 13 8.95 53.10 2.86
C MET A 13 7.91 52.09 2.34
N LYS A 14 6.79 52.56 1.85
CA LYS A 14 5.71 51.68 1.33
C LYS A 14 6.11 50.96 0.05
N GLU A 15 6.86 51.60 -0.84
CA GLU A 15 7.44 50.98 -2.01
C GLU A 15 8.41 49.86 -1.61
N LYS A 16 9.32 50.15 -0.65
CA LYS A 16 10.27 49.11 -0.17
C LYS A 16 9.56 47.90 0.44
N LEU A 17 8.43 48.11 1.12
CA LEU A 17 7.61 47.00 1.65
C LEU A 17 6.98 46.17 0.53
N VAL A 18 6.48 46.82 -0.54
CA VAL A 18 5.94 46.10 -1.70
C VAL A 18 7.05 45.32 -2.42
N GLU A 19 8.23 45.92 -2.58
CA GLU A 19 9.39 45.25 -3.18
C GLU A 19 9.84 44.03 -2.34
N LEU A 20 9.87 44.17 -1.00
CA LEU A 20 10.17 43.07 -0.10
C LEU A 20 9.13 41.95 -0.19
N ALA A 21 7.84 42.29 -0.20
CA ALA A 21 6.75 41.33 -0.38
C ALA A 21 6.85 40.60 -1.74
N TYR A 22 7.17 41.32 -2.80
CA TYR A 22 7.38 40.73 -4.11
C TYR A 22 8.58 39.75 -4.13
N LYS A 23 9.72 40.12 -3.56
CA LYS A 23 10.87 39.22 -3.42
C LYS A 23 10.56 37.97 -2.62
N ASN A 24 9.82 38.11 -1.53
CA ASN A 24 9.36 36.99 -0.72
C ASN A 24 8.41 36.08 -1.52
N ALA A 25 7.47 36.64 -2.28
CA ALA A 25 6.56 35.87 -3.12
C ALA A 25 7.32 35.09 -4.20
N LEU A 26 8.32 35.71 -4.85
CA LEU A 26 9.17 35.02 -5.84
C LEU A 26 9.97 33.87 -5.21
N LEU A 27 10.49 34.06 -4.00
CA LEU A 27 11.22 33.00 -3.28
C LEU A 27 10.30 31.82 -2.96
N VAL A 28 9.10 32.06 -2.47
CA VAL A 28 8.09 31.01 -2.21
C VAL A 28 7.72 30.27 -3.49
N LEU A 29 7.47 31.00 -4.57
CA LEU A 29 7.15 30.39 -5.87
C LEU A 29 8.28 29.51 -6.40
N SER A 30 9.54 29.93 -6.23
CA SER A 30 10.68 29.13 -6.66
C SER A 30 10.81 27.85 -5.83
N GLN A 31 10.65 27.92 -4.50
CA GLN A 31 10.65 26.78 -3.60
C GLN A 31 9.51 25.79 -3.92
N ASP A 32 8.31 26.29 -4.20
CA ASP A 32 7.19 25.44 -4.58
C ASP A 32 7.42 24.74 -5.92
N LYS A 33 7.98 25.42 -6.92
CA LYS A 33 8.37 24.78 -8.20
C LYS A 33 9.38 23.67 -8.01
N GLU A 34 10.42 23.89 -7.19
CA GLU A 34 11.40 22.85 -6.90
C GLU A 34 10.78 21.68 -6.14
N ARG A 35 9.89 21.94 -5.17
CA ARG A 35 9.18 20.90 -4.43
C ARG A 35 8.33 20.04 -5.36
N ILE A 36 7.55 20.67 -6.25
CA ILE A 36 6.73 19.98 -7.24
C ILE A 36 7.61 19.12 -8.15
N LYS A 37 8.69 19.68 -8.70
CA LYS A 37 9.62 18.95 -9.56
C LYS A 37 10.25 17.74 -8.87
N ARG A 38 10.64 17.88 -7.59
CA ARG A 38 11.16 16.76 -6.79
C ARG A 38 10.09 15.68 -6.57
N GLU A 39 8.85 16.09 -6.27
CA GLU A 39 7.74 15.15 -6.09
C GLU A 39 7.41 14.42 -7.38
N GLU A 40 7.38 15.11 -8.52
CA GLU A 40 7.19 14.50 -9.83
C GLU A 40 8.30 13.49 -10.16
N GLY A 41 9.57 13.83 -9.88
CA GLY A 41 10.69 12.91 -10.07
C GLY A 41 10.54 11.64 -9.23
N ARG A 42 10.18 11.79 -7.94
CA ARG A 42 9.98 10.67 -7.00
C ARG A 42 8.77 9.80 -7.31
N THR A 43 7.85 10.25 -8.13
CA THR A 43 6.58 9.58 -8.43
C THR A 43 6.52 9.21 -9.91
N ILE A 44 6.06 10.08 -10.76
CA ILE A 44 5.90 9.82 -12.20
C ILE A 44 7.26 9.53 -12.87
N GLY A 45 8.30 10.27 -12.51
CA GLY A 45 9.66 10.02 -13.01
C GLY A 45 10.19 8.65 -12.63
N ALA A 46 9.98 8.23 -11.37
CA ALA A 46 10.35 6.91 -10.89
C ALA A 46 9.59 5.78 -11.62
N VAL A 47 8.30 5.97 -11.90
CA VAL A 47 7.52 5.02 -12.71
C VAL A 47 8.09 4.91 -14.12
N LYS A 48 8.45 6.03 -14.76
CA LYS A 48 9.07 6.02 -16.09
C LYS A 48 10.43 5.34 -16.14
N GLU A 49 11.22 5.43 -15.08
CA GLU A 49 12.46 4.65 -14.97
C GLU A 49 12.17 3.15 -14.95
N ILE A 50 11.17 2.71 -14.17
CA ILE A 50 10.74 1.30 -14.14
C ILE A 50 10.20 0.86 -15.51
N GLU A 51 9.38 1.67 -16.16
CA GLU A 51 8.89 1.42 -17.52
C GLU A 51 10.04 1.19 -18.50
N GLY A 52 11.05 2.06 -18.45
CA GLY A 52 12.24 1.94 -19.31
C GLY A 52 13.05 0.67 -19.05
N LEU A 53 13.19 0.27 -17.78
CA LEU A 53 13.90 -0.97 -17.41
C LEU A 53 13.17 -2.23 -17.85
N LEU A 54 11.84 -2.24 -17.79
CA LEU A 54 11.01 -3.40 -18.11
C LEU A 54 10.55 -3.42 -19.58
N GLY A 55 10.79 -2.36 -20.35
CA GLY A 55 10.26 -2.21 -21.71
C GLY A 55 8.73 -2.09 -21.73
N LEU A 56 8.13 -1.57 -20.67
CA LEU A 56 6.69 -1.37 -20.52
C LEU A 56 6.32 0.10 -20.64
N HIS A 57 5.03 0.37 -20.85
CA HIS A 57 4.49 1.73 -20.94
C HIS A 57 3.13 1.82 -20.24
N GLY A 58 2.83 2.96 -19.67
CA GLY A 58 1.51 3.24 -19.09
C GLY A 58 1.27 2.64 -17.72
N LEU A 59 2.33 2.40 -16.94
CA LEU A 59 2.23 1.83 -15.59
C LEU A 59 1.65 2.86 -14.61
N ASN A 60 0.32 2.98 -14.59
CA ASN A 60 -0.35 3.88 -13.66
C ASN A 60 -0.67 3.23 -12.32
N ARG A 61 -1.11 1.96 -12.35
CA ARG A 61 -1.53 1.20 -11.16
C ARG A 61 -0.63 -0.01 -10.96
N MET A 62 0.00 -0.07 -9.81
CA MET A 62 0.86 -1.17 -9.39
C MET A 62 0.25 -1.81 -8.15
N GLU A 63 0.16 -3.14 -8.12
CA GLU A 63 -0.20 -3.89 -6.92
C GLU A 63 1.01 -4.67 -6.42
N ALA A 64 1.26 -4.63 -5.11
CA ALA A 64 2.29 -5.47 -4.51
C ALA A 64 1.70 -6.31 -3.39
N TYR A 65 2.21 -7.55 -3.27
CA TYR A 65 1.71 -8.56 -2.35
C TYR A 65 2.80 -9.04 -1.41
N ASP A 66 2.42 -9.27 -0.18
CA ASP A 66 3.28 -9.86 0.85
C ASP A 66 2.51 -10.92 1.63
N ILE A 67 3.16 -12.06 1.88
CA ILE A 67 2.66 -13.11 2.76
C ILE A 67 3.46 -13.04 4.06
N SER A 68 2.77 -12.92 5.15
CA SER A 68 3.39 -12.87 6.46
C SER A 68 2.86 -14.00 7.34
N ASN A 69 3.81 -14.80 7.86
CA ASN A 69 3.56 -15.92 8.76
C ASN A 69 4.26 -15.64 10.09
N ILE A 70 3.53 -15.62 11.20
CA ILE A 70 4.12 -15.43 12.52
C ILE A 70 3.81 -16.63 13.40
N ASN A 71 4.81 -17.49 13.59
CA ASN A 71 4.95 -18.49 14.65
C ASN A 71 3.62 -19.11 15.15
N GLY A 72 2.99 -19.96 14.33
CA GLY A 72 1.83 -20.76 14.74
C GLY A 72 0.49 -20.03 14.79
N PHE A 73 0.43 -18.74 14.41
CA PHE A 73 -0.79 -17.99 14.19
C PHE A 73 -1.14 -17.93 12.70
N GLU A 74 -2.38 -17.54 12.40
CA GLU A 74 -2.93 -17.50 11.05
C GLU A 74 -1.99 -16.80 10.05
N THR A 75 -1.67 -17.46 8.94
CA THR A 75 -0.98 -16.86 7.81
C THR A 75 -1.89 -15.83 7.16
N VAL A 76 -1.36 -14.68 6.83
CA VAL A 76 -2.11 -13.59 6.22
C VAL A 76 -1.42 -13.06 4.99
N GLY A 77 -2.23 -12.72 3.98
CA GLY A 77 -1.77 -11.97 2.82
C GLY A 77 -2.15 -10.50 2.91
N SER A 78 -1.31 -9.66 2.37
CA SER A 78 -1.60 -8.24 2.22
C SER A 78 -1.38 -7.79 0.78
N MET A 79 -2.20 -6.86 0.33
CA MET A 79 -2.09 -6.20 -0.95
C MET A 79 -2.01 -4.70 -0.74
N ILE A 80 -1.00 -4.08 -1.29
CA ILE A 80 -0.88 -2.63 -1.35
C ILE A 80 -1.00 -2.16 -2.80
N VAL A 81 -1.40 -0.93 -2.97
CA VAL A 81 -1.61 -0.31 -4.28
C VAL A 81 -0.87 1.01 -4.38
N TYR A 82 -0.19 1.20 -5.49
CA TYR A 82 0.40 2.47 -5.88
C TYR A 82 -0.24 2.97 -7.17
N GLU A 83 -0.64 4.23 -7.20
CA GLU A 83 -1.11 4.90 -8.42
C GLU A 83 -0.20 6.07 -8.75
N LYS A 84 0.33 6.10 -9.99
CA LYS A 84 1.28 7.12 -10.46
C LYS A 84 2.46 7.33 -9.51
N GLY A 85 2.99 6.23 -8.95
CA GLY A 85 4.09 6.23 -8.01
C GLY A 85 3.77 6.70 -6.58
N LYS A 86 2.49 6.88 -6.24
CA LYS A 86 2.01 7.25 -4.89
C LYS A 86 1.17 6.13 -4.26
N PRO A 87 1.26 5.91 -2.95
CA PRO A 87 0.45 4.89 -2.27
C PRO A 87 -1.04 5.27 -2.31
N LYS A 88 -1.89 4.34 -2.75
CA LYS A 88 -3.36 4.45 -2.78
C LYS A 88 -3.95 3.65 -1.63
N LYS A 89 -3.86 4.17 -0.42
CA LYS A 89 -4.22 3.44 0.81
C LYS A 89 -5.68 2.99 0.88
N SER A 90 -6.61 3.68 0.19
CA SER A 90 -8.01 3.27 0.09
C SER A 90 -8.19 1.89 -0.55
N ASP A 91 -7.24 1.50 -1.41
CA ASP A 91 -7.30 0.27 -2.19
C ASP A 91 -6.49 -0.88 -1.57
N TYR A 92 -5.84 -0.66 -0.41
CA TYR A 92 -5.12 -1.71 0.31
C TYR A 92 -6.10 -2.77 0.82
N ARG A 93 -5.71 -4.05 0.74
CA ARG A 93 -6.55 -5.17 1.17
C ARG A 93 -5.76 -6.14 2.04
N LYS A 94 -6.46 -6.74 2.98
CA LYS A 94 -5.97 -7.77 3.90
C LYS A 94 -6.71 -9.07 3.63
N PHE A 95 -5.96 -10.15 3.46
CA PHE A 95 -6.50 -11.48 3.18
C PHE A 95 -6.17 -12.40 4.35
N LYS A 96 -7.19 -12.89 5.02
CA LYS A 96 -7.07 -14.00 5.94
C LYS A 96 -7.15 -15.29 5.12
N LEU A 97 -6.15 -16.16 5.23
CA LEU A 97 -6.14 -17.43 4.52
C LEU A 97 -7.20 -18.37 5.07
N ARG A 98 -7.77 -19.19 4.21
CA ARG A 98 -8.88 -20.10 4.54
C ARG A 98 -8.55 -21.55 4.30
N THR A 99 -7.73 -21.85 3.30
CA THR A 99 -7.48 -23.22 2.82
C THR A 99 -6.08 -23.71 3.18
N VAL A 100 -5.13 -22.80 3.38
CA VAL A 100 -3.74 -23.15 3.66
C VAL A 100 -3.54 -23.33 5.16
N THR A 101 -3.08 -24.51 5.56
CA THR A 101 -2.70 -24.84 6.94
C THR A 101 -1.20 -25.01 6.99
N GLY A 102 -0.52 -24.24 7.86
CA GLY A 102 0.93 -24.27 8.01
C GLY A 102 1.69 -23.20 7.20
N PRO A 103 3.02 -23.20 7.29
CA PRO A 103 3.88 -22.21 6.66
C PRO A 103 4.17 -22.55 5.19
N ASP A 104 3.17 -22.44 4.33
CA ASP A 104 3.31 -22.59 2.90
C ASP A 104 3.04 -21.24 2.21
N ASP A 105 4.10 -20.48 2.00
CA ASP A 105 4.02 -19.15 1.40
C ASP A 105 3.56 -19.22 -0.07
N TYR A 106 3.85 -20.32 -0.77
CA TYR A 106 3.44 -20.50 -2.16
C TYR A 106 1.94 -20.75 -2.29
N ALA A 107 1.42 -21.72 -1.54
CA ALA A 107 -0.02 -21.97 -1.50
C ALA A 107 -0.79 -20.76 -0.99
N SER A 108 -0.22 -20.05 -0.02
CA SER A 108 -0.77 -18.82 0.54
C SER A 108 -0.87 -17.71 -0.51
N MET A 109 0.18 -17.49 -1.27
CA MET A 109 0.19 -16.50 -2.35
C MET A 109 -0.80 -16.88 -3.46
N HIS A 110 -0.84 -18.17 -3.83
CA HIS A 110 -1.81 -18.68 -4.80
C HIS A 110 -3.26 -18.39 -4.36
N GLU A 111 -3.61 -18.67 -3.12
CA GLU A 111 -4.96 -18.39 -2.58
C GLU A 111 -5.28 -16.88 -2.63
N VAL A 112 -4.34 -16.04 -2.20
CA VAL A 112 -4.53 -14.57 -2.17
C VAL A 112 -4.80 -14.02 -3.57
N LEU A 113 -3.95 -14.37 -4.53
CA LEU A 113 -4.05 -13.90 -5.90
C LEU A 113 -5.33 -14.41 -6.58
N THR A 114 -5.64 -15.71 -6.43
CA THR A 114 -6.86 -16.29 -6.98
C THR A 114 -8.08 -15.55 -6.45
N ARG A 115 -8.18 -15.34 -5.14
CA ARG A 115 -9.31 -14.62 -4.53
C ARG A 115 -9.41 -13.17 -4.99
N ARG A 116 -8.26 -12.48 -5.11
CA ARG A 116 -8.20 -11.11 -5.58
C ARG A 116 -8.76 -10.97 -6.98
N PHE A 117 -8.26 -11.77 -7.90
CA PHE A 117 -8.62 -11.63 -9.31
C PHE A 117 -9.98 -12.23 -9.64
N THR A 118 -10.36 -13.36 -9.04
CA THR A 118 -11.72 -13.91 -9.18
C THR A 118 -12.77 -12.90 -8.73
N HIS A 119 -12.58 -12.31 -7.54
CA HIS A 119 -13.50 -11.30 -7.03
C HIS A 119 -13.55 -10.05 -7.94
N GLY A 120 -12.41 -9.63 -8.47
CA GLY A 120 -12.36 -8.51 -9.42
C GLY A 120 -13.12 -8.79 -10.71
N MET A 121 -12.99 -10.00 -11.26
CA MET A 121 -13.72 -10.43 -12.46
C MET A 121 -15.23 -10.52 -12.20
N GLU A 122 -15.64 -11.02 -11.05
CA GLU A 122 -17.05 -11.07 -10.63
C GLU A 122 -17.64 -9.66 -10.50
N GLU A 123 -16.91 -8.75 -9.87
CA GLU A 123 -17.32 -7.36 -9.70
C GLU A 123 -17.42 -6.63 -11.05
N GLN A 124 -16.50 -6.87 -11.99
CA GLN A 124 -16.60 -6.35 -13.36
C GLN A 124 -17.86 -6.84 -14.07
N LYS A 125 -18.13 -8.15 -14.04
CA LYS A 125 -19.34 -8.74 -14.64
C LYS A 125 -20.62 -8.18 -14.04
N GLN A 126 -20.62 -7.91 -12.73
CA GLN A 126 -21.80 -7.34 -12.06
C GLN A 126 -22.01 -5.89 -12.47
N LEU A 127 -20.96 -5.07 -12.50
CA LEU A 127 -21.04 -3.67 -12.92
C LEU A 127 -21.48 -3.53 -14.40
N GLU A 128 -21.02 -4.43 -15.27
CA GLU A 128 -21.47 -4.49 -16.67
C GLU A 128 -22.97 -4.78 -16.78
N LYS A 129 -23.47 -5.74 -15.99
CA LYS A 129 -24.90 -6.08 -15.97
C LYS A 129 -25.77 -4.94 -15.46
N ASP A 130 -25.28 -4.23 -14.45
CA ASP A 130 -26.04 -3.14 -13.80
C ASP A 130 -25.92 -1.81 -14.55
N GLY A 131 -25.08 -1.74 -15.60
CA GLY A 131 -24.80 -0.50 -16.34
C GLY A 131 -24.14 0.59 -15.48
N SER A 132 -23.50 0.18 -14.39
CA SER A 132 -22.87 1.08 -13.42
C SER A 132 -21.47 1.50 -13.86
N PRO A 133 -21.01 2.73 -13.50
CA PRO A 133 -19.64 3.16 -13.80
C PRO A 133 -18.62 2.21 -13.17
N GLN A 134 -17.59 1.83 -13.94
CA GLN A 134 -16.51 0.94 -13.47
C GLN A 134 -15.70 1.50 -12.28
N GLU A 135 -15.84 2.79 -11.99
CA GLU A 135 -15.14 3.47 -10.90
C GLU A 135 -15.68 3.12 -9.51
N ILE A 136 -16.84 2.47 -9.40
CA ILE A 136 -17.53 2.19 -8.13
C ILE A 136 -17.02 0.93 -7.46
N GLY A 137 -16.41 -0.01 -8.22
CA GLY A 137 -15.93 -1.27 -7.68
C GLY A 137 -14.68 -1.14 -6.82
N SER A 138 -14.47 -2.09 -5.90
CA SER A 138 -13.29 -2.12 -5.03
C SER A 138 -12.18 -3.06 -5.51
N PHE A 139 -12.52 -4.08 -6.31
CA PHE A 139 -11.57 -5.04 -6.87
C PHE A 139 -11.55 -5.10 -8.39
N ASN A 140 -12.51 -4.48 -9.07
CA ASN A 140 -12.64 -4.50 -10.53
C ASN A 140 -11.53 -3.75 -11.27
N ARG A 141 -10.77 -2.90 -10.60
CA ARG A 141 -9.64 -2.18 -11.19
C ARG A 141 -8.38 -3.05 -11.10
N PHE A 142 -8.01 -3.67 -12.21
CA PHE A 142 -6.80 -4.48 -12.29
C PHE A 142 -5.55 -3.60 -12.39
N PRO A 143 -4.38 -4.09 -11.93
CA PRO A 143 -3.13 -3.36 -12.04
C PRO A 143 -2.55 -3.45 -13.46
N ASP A 144 -1.74 -2.46 -13.82
CA ASP A 144 -0.93 -2.48 -15.04
C ASP A 144 0.32 -3.36 -14.85
N ILE A 145 0.73 -3.59 -13.60
CA ILE A 145 1.82 -4.48 -13.22
C ILE A 145 1.64 -4.99 -11.80
N ILE A 146 2.02 -6.25 -11.56
CA ILE A 146 2.10 -6.85 -10.24
C ILE A 146 3.56 -6.91 -9.81
N MET A 147 3.84 -6.39 -8.59
CA MET A 147 5.16 -6.38 -7.98
C MET A 147 5.21 -7.44 -6.87
N MET A 148 5.96 -8.52 -7.09
CA MET A 148 6.12 -9.60 -6.12
C MET A 148 7.34 -9.37 -5.24
N ASP A 149 7.20 -9.51 -3.92
CA ASP A 149 8.33 -9.44 -3.00
C ASP A 149 9.12 -10.76 -3.04
N GLY A 150 10.00 -10.88 -4.01
CA GLY A 150 10.80 -12.07 -4.24
C GLY A 150 11.22 -12.20 -5.71
N GLY A 151 11.95 -13.27 -5.99
CA GLY A 151 12.47 -13.58 -7.31
C GLY A 151 11.57 -14.53 -8.10
N ARG A 152 12.21 -15.37 -8.90
CA ARG A 152 11.60 -16.31 -9.85
C ARG A 152 10.43 -17.13 -9.26
N GLY A 153 10.58 -17.64 -8.05
CA GLY A 153 9.55 -18.50 -7.43
C GLY A 153 8.22 -17.79 -7.25
N GLN A 154 8.26 -16.58 -6.66
CA GLN A 154 7.07 -15.77 -6.40
C GLN A 154 6.42 -15.28 -7.72
N VAL A 155 7.25 -14.90 -8.70
CA VAL A 155 6.76 -14.50 -10.03
C VAL A 155 6.04 -15.65 -10.72
N ASN A 156 6.61 -16.85 -10.68
CA ASN A 156 6.02 -18.03 -11.36
C ASN A 156 4.64 -18.38 -10.80
N ILE A 157 4.42 -18.28 -9.48
CA ILE A 157 3.11 -18.53 -8.89
C ILE A 157 2.10 -17.49 -9.34
N CYS A 158 2.49 -16.23 -9.37
CA CYS A 158 1.62 -15.18 -9.86
C CYS A 158 1.22 -15.42 -11.33
N LEU A 159 2.19 -15.72 -12.19
CA LEU A 159 1.96 -16.04 -13.60
C LEU A 159 1.06 -17.28 -13.77
N GLN A 160 1.23 -18.31 -12.94
CA GLN A 160 0.37 -19.49 -12.94
C GLN A 160 -1.08 -19.09 -12.64
N VAL A 161 -1.35 -18.35 -11.56
CA VAL A 161 -2.71 -17.92 -11.20
C VAL A 161 -3.33 -17.07 -12.31
N LEU A 162 -2.58 -16.13 -12.89
CA LEU A 162 -3.07 -15.32 -13.99
C LEU A 162 -3.43 -16.16 -15.21
N SER A 163 -2.60 -17.15 -15.55
CA SER A 163 -2.87 -18.09 -16.65
C SER A 163 -4.12 -18.92 -16.38
N GLU A 164 -4.31 -19.43 -15.17
CA GLU A 164 -5.51 -20.19 -14.75
C GLU A 164 -6.79 -19.37 -14.89
N LEU A 165 -6.68 -18.05 -14.66
CA LEU A 165 -7.82 -17.12 -14.74
C LEU A 165 -7.98 -16.45 -16.12
N GLY A 166 -7.07 -16.73 -17.06
CA GLY A 166 -7.10 -16.13 -18.40
C GLY A 166 -6.78 -14.64 -18.39
N LEU A 167 -5.96 -14.17 -17.46
CA LEU A 167 -5.54 -12.77 -17.32
C LEU A 167 -4.13 -12.57 -17.85
N ASP A 168 -3.92 -11.48 -18.58
CA ASP A 168 -2.60 -11.06 -19.09
C ASP A 168 -2.18 -9.75 -18.39
N ILE A 169 -1.48 -9.90 -17.27
CA ILE A 169 -0.97 -8.78 -16.47
C ILE A 169 0.53 -9.00 -16.28
N PRO A 170 1.39 -8.01 -16.59
CA PRO A 170 2.82 -8.09 -16.33
C PRO A 170 3.13 -8.36 -14.86
N VAL A 171 4.07 -9.28 -14.60
CA VAL A 171 4.51 -9.63 -13.23
C VAL A 171 6.01 -9.41 -13.11
N CYS A 172 6.41 -8.62 -12.14
CA CYS A 172 7.79 -8.30 -11.85
C CYS A 172 8.15 -8.70 -10.42
N GLY A 173 9.25 -9.42 -10.25
CA GLY A 173 9.83 -9.72 -8.95
C GLY A 173 10.78 -8.61 -8.48
N MET A 174 10.70 -8.27 -7.22
CA MET A 174 11.63 -7.35 -6.55
C MET A 174 12.69 -8.19 -5.82
N VAL A 175 13.84 -8.39 -6.47
CA VAL A 175 14.90 -9.30 -5.99
C VAL A 175 15.69 -8.65 -4.86
N LYS A 176 15.94 -9.42 -3.80
CA LYS A 176 16.78 -9.01 -2.66
C LYS A 176 18.14 -9.69 -2.69
N ASP A 177 19.15 -9.01 -2.15
CA ASP A 177 20.45 -9.60 -1.85
C ASP A 177 20.41 -10.41 -0.54
N ASP A 178 21.52 -11.06 -0.19
CA ASP A 178 21.65 -11.87 1.03
C ASP A 178 21.47 -11.05 2.33
N PHE A 179 21.52 -9.74 2.21
CA PHE A 179 21.25 -8.79 3.31
C PHE A 179 19.82 -8.24 3.29
N HIS A 180 18.92 -8.89 2.55
CA HIS A 180 17.53 -8.46 2.37
C HIS A 180 17.32 -7.06 1.77
N ARG A 181 18.32 -6.53 1.04
CA ARG A 181 18.23 -5.24 0.36
C ARG A 181 17.88 -5.45 -1.09
N THR A 182 17.08 -4.57 -1.67
CA THR A 182 16.75 -4.59 -3.09
C THR A 182 18.02 -4.62 -3.93
N ARG A 183 18.13 -5.61 -4.82
CA ARG A 183 19.26 -5.79 -5.73
C ARG A 183 18.90 -5.46 -7.17
N GLY A 184 17.71 -5.85 -7.59
CA GLY A 184 17.25 -5.74 -8.97
C GLY A 184 15.81 -6.14 -9.14
N LEU A 185 15.39 -6.23 -10.38
CA LEU A 185 14.08 -6.70 -10.80
C LEU A 185 14.21 -8.04 -11.52
N TYR A 186 13.18 -8.88 -11.39
CA TYR A 186 13.07 -10.11 -12.16
C TYR A 186 11.83 -10.03 -13.06
N TYR A 187 12.07 -9.97 -14.36
CA TYR A 187 11.01 -9.82 -15.35
C TYR A 187 11.34 -10.63 -16.60
N ASN A 188 10.35 -11.29 -17.22
CA ASN A 188 10.52 -12.14 -18.42
C ASN A 188 11.67 -13.14 -18.30
N ASN A 189 11.78 -13.81 -17.15
CA ASN A 189 12.85 -14.78 -16.84
C ASN A 189 14.27 -14.21 -16.81
N VAL A 190 14.43 -12.90 -16.73
CA VAL A 190 15.72 -12.23 -16.66
C VAL A 190 15.78 -11.37 -15.39
N GLU A 191 16.92 -11.41 -14.71
CA GLU A 191 17.22 -10.47 -13.65
C GLU A 191 17.81 -9.18 -14.23
N ILE A 192 17.15 -8.06 -13.96
CA ILE A 192 17.49 -6.74 -14.48
C ILE A 192 18.12 -5.96 -13.33
N PRO A 193 19.43 -5.59 -13.43
CA PRO A 193 20.08 -4.75 -12.44
C PRO A 193 19.45 -3.35 -12.45
N ILE A 194 19.37 -2.73 -11.26
CA ILE A 194 18.82 -1.39 -11.11
C ILE A 194 19.83 -0.45 -10.46
N ASP A 195 19.87 0.79 -10.94
CA ASP A 195 20.69 1.82 -10.31
C ASP A 195 20.15 2.20 -8.94
N ARG A 196 20.95 1.96 -7.90
CA ARG A 196 20.59 2.25 -6.50
C ARG A 196 20.41 3.73 -6.20
N HIS A 197 20.89 4.62 -7.04
CA HIS A 197 20.72 6.07 -6.91
C HIS A 197 19.48 6.59 -7.65
N GLY A 198 18.92 5.80 -8.58
CA GLY A 198 17.75 6.14 -9.37
C GLY A 198 16.47 6.30 -8.54
N GLU A 199 15.55 7.07 -9.05
CA GLU A 199 14.24 7.24 -8.40
C GLU A 199 13.38 5.98 -8.55
N GLY A 200 13.55 5.19 -9.61
CA GLY A 200 12.93 3.89 -9.80
C GLY A 200 13.29 2.91 -8.68
N PHE A 201 14.60 2.82 -8.33
CA PHE A 201 15.06 2.01 -7.20
C PHE A 201 14.41 2.45 -5.89
N LYS A 202 14.39 3.76 -5.62
CA LYS A 202 13.77 4.31 -4.41
C LYS A 202 12.27 4.04 -4.36
N LEU A 203 11.58 4.04 -5.51
CA LEU A 203 10.16 3.68 -5.58
C LEU A 203 9.94 2.21 -5.25
N ILE A 204 10.73 1.30 -5.81
CA ILE A 204 10.67 -0.15 -5.54
C ILE A 204 10.91 -0.42 -4.05
N THR A 205 11.94 0.19 -3.47
CA THR A 205 12.23 0.07 -2.04
C THR A 205 11.04 0.55 -1.19
N ARG A 206 10.43 1.70 -1.54
CA ARG A 206 9.22 2.18 -0.85
C ARG A 206 8.03 1.23 -0.97
N ILE A 207 7.86 0.57 -2.13
CA ILE A 207 6.81 -0.43 -2.33
C ILE A 207 7.07 -1.65 -1.44
N GLN A 208 8.29 -2.18 -1.41
CA GLN A 208 8.67 -3.31 -0.55
C GLN A 208 8.47 -2.99 0.94
N ASP A 209 8.99 -1.86 1.39
CA ASP A 209 8.87 -1.41 2.78
C ASP A 209 7.41 -1.24 3.20
N GLU A 210 6.59 -0.66 2.33
CA GLU A 210 5.17 -0.44 2.60
C GLU A 210 4.37 -1.75 2.62
N ALA A 211 4.66 -2.70 1.72
CA ALA A 211 4.04 -4.03 1.72
C ALA A 211 4.32 -4.75 3.04
N HIS A 212 5.59 -4.79 3.43
CA HIS A 212 6.02 -5.40 4.70
C HIS A 212 5.42 -4.69 5.92
N ARG A 213 5.46 -3.35 5.95
CA ARG A 213 4.85 -2.55 7.02
C ARG A 213 3.36 -2.86 7.19
N PHE A 214 2.63 -2.93 6.08
CA PHE A 214 1.18 -3.18 6.08
C PHE A 214 0.85 -4.60 6.54
N ALA A 215 1.65 -5.59 6.16
CA ALA A 215 1.53 -6.97 6.65
C ALA A 215 1.75 -7.07 8.17
N ILE A 216 2.80 -6.43 8.70
CA ILE A 216 3.07 -6.39 10.14
C ILE A 216 1.93 -5.71 10.91
N GLU A 217 1.40 -4.59 10.40
CA GLU A 217 0.26 -3.90 11.02
C GLU A 217 -0.97 -4.80 11.10
N PHE A 218 -1.21 -5.60 10.05
CA PHE A 218 -2.30 -6.56 10.04
C PHE A 218 -2.13 -7.63 11.14
N HIS A 219 -0.96 -8.22 11.27
CA HIS A 219 -0.66 -9.17 12.34
C HIS A 219 -0.87 -8.59 13.72
N ARG A 220 -0.39 -7.37 13.98
CA ARG A 220 -0.61 -6.70 15.26
C ARG A 220 -2.10 -6.53 15.57
N SER A 221 -2.91 -6.19 14.55
CA SER A 221 -4.36 -6.03 14.70
C SER A 221 -5.07 -7.37 15.01
N LEU A 222 -4.60 -8.48 14.46
CA LEU A 222 -5.12 -9.82 14.75
C LEU A 222 -4.75 -10.27 16.17
N ARG A 223 -3.48 -10.08 16.56
CA ARG A 223 -3.01 -10.39 17.93
C ARG A 223 -3.80 -9.60 18.98
N SER A 224 -4.00 -8.30 18.79
CA SER A 224 -4.78 -7.50 19.73
C SER A 224 -6.22 -7.98 19.84
N LYS A 225 -6.80 -8.48 18.76
CA LYS A 225 -8.15 -9.07 18.77
C LYS A 225 -8.19 -10.45 19.46
N SER A 226 -7.16 -11.27 19.28
CA SER A 226 -7.08 -12.59 19.91
C SER A 226 -6.67 -12.50 21.39
N GLN A 227 -5.82 -11.53 21.76
CA GLN A 227 -5.44 -11.26 23.15
C GLN A 227 -6.55 -10.59 23.97
N VAL A 228 -7.61 -10.11 23.35
CA VAL A 228 -8.82 -9.62 24.02
C VAL A 228 -9.77 -10.78 24.36
N HIS A 229 -9.32 -12.04 24.42
CA HIS A 229 -9.99 -13.05 25.22
C HIS A 229 -9.75 -12.67 26.69
N SER A 230 -10.71 -11.96 27.22
CA SER A 230 -10.71 -11.49 28.60
C SER A 230 -10.98 -12.69 29.50
N VAL A 231 -10.35 -12.78 30.65
CA VAL A 231 -10.74 -13.69 31.73
C VAL A 231 -12.27 -13.62 32.01
N LEU A 232 -12.91 -12.54 31.62
CA LEU A 232 -14.36 -12.35 31.66
C LEU A 232 -15.14 -13.23 30.65
N ASP A 233 -14.50 -13.72 29.61
CA ASP A 233 -15.13 -14.60 28.61
C ASP A 233 -15.23 -16.05 29.11
N ASP A 234 -14.42 -16.41 30.11
CA ASP A 234 -14.42 -17.71 30.77
C ASP A 234 -15.39 -17.78 31.95
N ILE A 235 -16.05 -16.66 32.29
CA ILE A 235 -17.01 -16.60 33.38
C ILE A 235 -18.43 -16.86 32.84
N GLU A 236 -19.01 -17.95 33.27
CA GLU A 236 -20.39 -18.32 32.90
C GLU A 236 -21.40 -17.20 33.26
N GLY A 237 -22.21 -16.78 32.28
CA GLY A 237 -23.19 -15.69 32.44
C GLY A 237 -22.68 -14.29 32.08
N ILE A 238 -21.41 -14.11 31.69
CA ILE A 238 -20.90 -12.84 31.16
C ILE A 238 -20.88 -12.87 29.63
N GLY A 239 -22.02 -12.50 29.04
CA GLY A 239 -22.10 -12.29 27.59
C GLY A 239 -21.45 -10.98 27.12
N PRO A 240 -21.32 -10.76 25.78
CA PRO A 240 -20.61 -9.62 25.19
C PRO A 240 -21.06 -8.24 25.70
N ALA A 241 -22.36 -8.09 26.00
CA ALA A 241 -22.91 -6.83 26.51
C ALA A 241 -22.44 -6.53 27.94
N ARG A 242 -22.45 -7.54 28.82
CA ARG A 242 -21.97 -7.39 30.21
C ARG A 242 -20.46 -7.17 30.27
N ARG A 243 -19.69 -7.90 29.43
CA ARG A 243 -18.27 -7.68 29.25
C ARG A 243 -17.95 -6.25 28.85
N LYS A 244 -18.63 -5.72 27.82
CA LYS A 244 -18.44 -4.34 27.35
C LYS A 244 -18.76 -3.31 28.45
N ALA A 245 -19.79 -3.54 29.24
CA ALA A 245 -20.16 -2.68 30.39
C ALA A 245 -19.10 -2.72 31.50
N LEU A 246 -18.57 -3.91 31.84
CA LEU A 246 -17.51 -4.08 32.85
C LEU A 246 -16.19 -3.41 32.42
N MET A 247 -15.77 -3.64 31.17
CA MET A 247 -14.57 -3.03 30.62
C MET A 247 -14.68 -1.50 30.54
N ARG A 248 -15.87 -0.98 30.25
CA ARG A 248 -16.11 0.48 30.22
C ARG A 248 -16.05 1.11 31.60
N ARG A 249 -16.50 0.39 32.64
CA ARG A 249 -16.55 0.89 34.03
C ARG A 249 -15.18 0.79 34.74
N TYR A 250 -14.38 -0.25 34.43
CA TYR A 250 -13.14 -0.55 35.16
C TYR A 250 -11.88 -0.35 34.31
N GLN A 251 -11.98 0.20 33.14
CA GLN A 251 -10.96 0.64 32.18
C GLN A 251 -9.85 -0.35 31.81
N SER A 252 -9.71 -1.50 32.44
CA SER A 252 -8.89 -2.66 32.05
C SER A 252 -8.82 -3.67 33.18
N VAL A 253 -9.04 -4.94 32.85
CA VAL A 253 -8.85 -6.05 33.82
C VAL A 253 -7.37 -6.32 34.11
N SER A 254 -6.47 -5.86 33.26
CA SER A 254 -5.00 -6.00 33.43
C SER A 254 -4.41 -5.15 34.56
N TYR A 255 -5.10 -4.10 34.99
CA TYR A 255 -4.59 -3.20 36.06
C TYR A 255 -4.90 -3.70 37.47
N THR A 256 -5.80 -4.64 37.65
CA THR A 256 -6.16 -5.17 38.97
C THR A 256 -5.19 -6.19 39.52
N HIS A 257 -4.35 -6.85 38.67
CA HIS A 257 -3.34 -7.80 39.13
C HIS A 257 -2.06 -7.16 39.71
N LEU A 258 -1.83 -5.85 39.45
CA LEU A 258 -0.62 -5.15 39.93
C LEU A 258 -0.82 -4.37 41.24
N ARG A 259 -2.00 -4.43 41.87
CA ARG A 259 -2.29 -3.77 43.15
C ARG A 259 -2.61 -4.70 44.32
N ALA A 260 -2.42 -5.99 44.15
CA ALA A 260 -2.65 -6.99 45.20
C ALA A 260 -1.33 -7.63 45.65
N HIS A 261 -0.27 -6.84 45.83
CA HIS A 261 0.92 -7.18 46.63
C HIS A 261 1.42 -5.92 47.32
#